data_d3abca5f8b8c359a4434aa99631fc424
#
_entry.id   d3abca5f8b8c359a4434aa99631fc424
#
_cell.length_a   1.000
_cell.length_b   1.000
_cell.length_c   1.000
_cell.angle_alpha   90.00
_cell.angle_beta   90.00
_cell.angle_gamma   90.00
#
_symmetry.space_group_name_H-M   'P 1'
#
loop_
_entity.id
_entity.type
_entity.pdbx_description
1 polymer ?
#
loop_
_entity_poly.entity_id
_entity_poly.type
_entity_poly.pdbx_seq_one_letter_code
_entity_poly.pdbx_strand_id
1 'polypeptide(L)' 'MQTIKKDLNWRDNEALSRYTLIAPLLDESLDPAKRSQLREEAASKSGLSERTIFRYLAAYEEKGFEGLKPVVPA' A
#
# COMPACT_ATOMS: atom_id res chain seq x y z
N MET A 1 9.74 8.31 -26.11
CA MET A 1 9.80 7.52 -25.70
C MET A 1 9.23 6.94 -24.50
N GLN A 2 9.71 7.13 -23.34
CA GLN A 2 9.21 6.53 -22.18
C GLN A 2 7.91 7.07 -21.71
N THR A 3 7.54 8.20 -22.19
CA THR A 3 6.33 8.84 -21.73
C THR A 3 5.09 7.99 -21.92
N ILE A 4 5.03 7.24 -23.01
CA ILE A 4 3.88 6.41 -23.28
C ILE A 4 3.76 5.30 -22.26
N LYS A 5 4.86 4.67 -21.97
CA LYS A 5 4.85 3.58 -21.00
C LYS A 5 4.60 4.08 -19.61
N LYS A 6 4.91 5.31 -19.34
CA LYS A 6 4.69 5.91 -18.06
C LYS A 6 3.23 5.85 -17.68
N ASP A 7 2.35 6.07 -18.63
CA ASP A 7 0.92 6.03 -18.36
C ASP A 7 0.46 4.65 -17.94
N LEU A 8 1.07 3.61 -18.47
CA LEU A 8 0.72 2.25 -18.13
C LEU A 8 1.39 1.82 -16.84
N ASN A 9 2.57 2.35 -16.57
CA ASN A 9 3.34 1.92 -15.42
C ASN A 9 3.00 2.65 -14.13
N TRP A 10 2.36 3.81 -14.21
CA TRP A 10 2.13 4.58 -13.00
C TRP A 10 1.25 3.84 -12.01
N ARG A 11 0.29 3.05 -12.51
CA ARG A 11 -0.57 2.28 -11.62
C ARG A 11 0.22 1.20 -10.89
N ASP A 12 1.11 0.54 -11.62
CA ASP A 12 1.94 -0.48 -11.02
C ASP A 12 2.91 0.14 -10.02
N ASN A 13 3.48 1.28 -10.35
CA ASN A 13 4.38 1.98 -9.44
C ASN A 13 3.66 2.43 -8.19
N GLU A 14 2.44 2.89 -8.35
CA GLU A 14 1.65 3.32 -7.21
C GLU A 14 1.32 2.13 -6.33
N ALA A 15 0.94 1.01 -6.93
CA ALA A 15 0.64 -0.20 -6.19
C ALA A 15 1.88 -0.70 -5.46
N LEU A 16 3.03 -0.62 -6.11
CA LEU A 16 4.28 -1.05 -5.48
C LEU A 16 4.62 -0.16 -4.29
N SER A 17 4.40 1.15 -4.42
CA SER A 17 4.61 2.06 -3.31
C SER A 17 3.71 1.73 -2.13
N ARG A 18 2.45 1.43 -2.42
CA ARG A 18 1.50 1.06 -1.38
C ARG A 18 1.88 -0.27 -0.75
N TYR A 19 2.32 -1.21 -1.57
CA TYR A 19 2.75 -2.50 -1.06
C TYR A 19 3.98 -2.33 -0.16
N THR A 20 4.95 -1.54 -0.58
CA THR A 20 6.15 -1.29 0.21
C THR A 20 5.78 -0.70 1.57
N LEU A 21 4.77 0.14 1.59
CA LEU A 21 4.32 0.79 2.80
C LEU A 21 3.71 -0.22 3.78
N ILE A 22 2.92 -1.16 3.27
CA ILE A 22 2.24 -2.12 4.13
C ILE A 22 2.99 -3.44 4.29
N ALA A 23 4.03 -3.67 3.51
CA ALA A 23 4.75 -4.95 3.56
C ALA A 23 5.19 -5.33 4.97
N PRO A 24 5.78 -4.43 5.77
CA PRO A 24 6.17 -4.80 7.12
C PRO A 24 4.99 -5.21 7.99
N LEU A 25 3.78 -4.78 7.63
CA LEU A 25 2.59 -5.08 8.41
C LEU A 25 1.96 -6.42 8.04
N LEU A 26 2.45 -7.03 6.97
CA LEU A 26 1.90 -8.30 6.51
C LEU A 26 2.51 -9.49 7.23
N ASP A 27 3.51 -9.28 8.05
CA ASP A 27 4.18 -10.34 8.78
C ASP A 27 3.25 -10.84 9.88
N GLU A 28 2.83 -12.07 9.78
CA GLU A 28 1.89 -12.65 10.73
C GLU A 28 2.52 -12.96 12.08
N SER A 29 3.84 -12.96 12.13
CA SER A 29 4.53 -13.20 13.38
C SER A 29 4.59 -11.99 14.29
N LEU A 30 4.18 -10.82 13.79
CA LEU A 30 4.18 -9.61 14.60
C LEU A 30 3.11 -9.67 15.68
N ASP A 31 3.48 -9.27 16.89
CA ASP A 31 2.47 -9.15 17.92
C ASP A 31 1.67 -7.85 17.71
N PRO A 32 0.51 -7.71 18.37
CA PRO A 32 -0.34 -6.54 18.15
C PRO A 32 0.33 -5.21 18.45
N ALA A 33 1.17 -5.17 19.48
CA ALA A 33 1.84 -3.92 19.86
C ALA A 33 2.84 -3.50 18.80
N LYS A 34 3.60 -4.46 18.28
CA LYS A 34 4.58 -4.19 17.26
C LYS A 34 3.90 -3.78 15.96
N ARG A 35 2.82 -4.45 15.63
CA ARG A 35 2.07 -4.12 14.42
C ARG A 35 1.51 -2.70 14.48
N SER A 36 0.98 -2.33 15.64
CA SER A 36 0.45 -0.99 15.84
C SER A 36 1.54 0.06 15.67
N GLN A 37 2.72 -0.21 16.23
CA GLN A 37 3.85 0.70 16.13
C GLN A 37 4.28 0.88 14.68
N LEU A 38 4.39 -0.22 13.94
CA LEU A 38 4.78 -0.16 12.54
C LEU A 38 3.75 0.59 11.71
N ARG A 39 2.48 0.44 12.05
CA ARG A 39 1.42 1.15 11.34
C ARG A 39 1.54 2.66 11.56
N GLU A 40 1.82 3.04 12.79
CA GLU A 40 2.01 4.46 13.09
C GLU A 40 3.21 5.02 12.35
N GLU A 41 4.28 4.25 12.29
CA GLU A 41 5.47 4.68 11.56
C GLU A 41 5.19 4.82 10.08
N ALA A 42 4.46 3.88 9.52
CA ALA A 42 4.12 3.94 8.10
C ALA A 42 3.28 5.17 7.79
N ALA A 43 2.32 5.46 8.66
CA ALA A 43 1.48 6.64 8.48
C ALA A 43 2.32 7.91 8.58
N SER A 44 3.20 7.97 9.55
CA SER A 44 4.03 9.14 9.76
C SER A 44 4.97 9.38 8.58
N LYS A 45 5.61 8.33 8.10
CA LYS A 45 6.58 8.47 7.01
C LYS A 45 5.92 8.82 5.69
N SER A 46 4.73 8.30 5.46
CA SER A 46 4.05 8.51 4.20
C SER A 46 3.20 9.76 4.17
N GLY A 47 2.90 10.31 5.34
CA GLY A 47 1.98 11.43 5.42
C GLY A 47 0.53 11.02 5.27
N LEU A 48 0.25 9.72 5.25
CA LEU A 48 -1.11 9.21 5.16
C LEU A 48 -1.66 8.91 6.54
N SER A 49 -2.98 8.87 6.65
CA SER A 49 -3.59 8.52 7.92
C SER A 49 -3.55 7.01 8.11
N GLU A 50 -3.68 6.57 9.36
CA GLU A 50 -3.74 5.14 9.63
C GLU A 50 -4.93 4.50 8.97
N ARG A 51 -6.01 5.26 8.81
CA ARG A 51 -7.19 4.76 8.11
C ARG A 51 -6.85 4.35 6.69
N THR A 52 -6.05 5.15 6.01
CA THR A 52 -5.63 4.84 4.66
C THR A 52 -4.76 3.58 4.64
N ILE A 53 -3.88 3.44 5.64
CA ILE A 53 -3.06 2.24 5.76
C ILE A 53 -3.95 1.01 5.93
N PHE A 54 -4.97 1.09 6.78
CA PHE A 54 -5.91 0.00 6.96
C PHE A 54 -6.63 -0.36 5.67
N ARG A 55 -7.00 0.65 4.89
CA ARG A 55 -7.68 0.40 3.61
C ARG A 55 -6.77 -0.34 2.65
N TYR A 56 -5.49 0.01 2.62
CA TYR A 56 -4.55 -0.69 1.76
C TYR A 56 -4.39 -2.14 2.21
N LEU A 57 -4.30 -2.36 3.52
CA LEU A 57 -4.19 -3.72 4.04
C LEU A 57 -5.40 -4.56 3.67
N ALA A 58 -6.59 -3.99 3.84
CA ALA A 58 -7.82 -4.70 3.50
C ALA A 58 -7.89 -5.02 2.02
N ALA A 59 -7.51 -4.06 1.18
CA ALA A 59 -7.52 -4.27 -0.26
C ALA A 59 -6.55 -5.38 -0.66
N TYR A 60 -5.38 -5.39 -0.03
CA TYR A 60 -4.39 -6.41 -0.32
C TYR A 60 -4.88 -7.80 0.11
N GLU A 61 -5.52 -7.88 1.27
CA GLU A 61 -6.05 -9.15 1.76
C GLU A 61 -7.15 -9.68 0.85
N GLU A 62 -7.91 -8.77 0.27
CA GLU A 62 -9.00 -9.16 -0.58
C GLU A 62 -8.58 -9.53 -2.00
N LYS A 63 -7.71 -8.73 -2.58
CA LYS A 63 -7.36 -8.89 -3.99
C LYS A 63 -5.87 -9.01 -4.27
N GLY A 64 -5.07 -9.02 -3.24
CA GLY A 64 -3.64 -9.09 -3.42
C GLY A 64 -3.09 -7.79 -4.01
N PHE A 65 -2.01 -7.92 -4.75
CA PHE A 65 -1.36 -6.74 -5.32
C PHE A 65 -2.30 -5.93 -6.20
N GLU A 66 -3.20 -6.61 -6.88
CA GLU A 66 -4.16 -5.93 -7.75
C GLU A 66 -5.05 -4.97 -6.96
N GLY A 67 -5.35 -5.30 -5.71
CA GLY A 67 -6.17 -4.43 -4.88
C GLY A 67 -5.50 -3.12 -4.54
N LEU A 68 -4.18 -3.05 -4.69
CA LEU A 68 -3.43 -1.84 -4.38
C LEU A 68 -3.34 -0.89 -5.56
N LYS A 69 -3.72 -1.33 -6.74
CA LYS A 69 -3.68 -0.46 -7.91
C LYS A 69 -4.80 0.55 -7.85
N PRO A 70 -4.50 1.82 -8.13
CA PRO A 70 -5.56 2.83 -8.09
C PRO A 70 -6.60 2.55 -9.17
N VAL A 71 -7.84 2.90 -8.85
CA VAL A 71 -8.94 2.76 -9.78
C VAL A 71 -8.88 3.91 -10.77
N VAL A 72 -8.96 3.58 -12.05
CA VAL A 72 -8.95 4.59 -13.08
C VAL A 72 -10.39 4.84 -13.51
N PRO A 73 -10.88 6.07 -13.40
CA PRO A 73 -12.26 6.37 -13.80
C PRO A 73 -12.44 6.12 -15.30
N ALA A 74 -13.56 5.59 -15.65
CA ALA A 74 -13.83 5.26 -17.04
C ALA A 74 -14.18 6.50 -17.88
#